data_7af5b2bb2dff39c0a6eca43dda48b97e
#
_entry.id   7af5b2bb2dff39c0a6eca43dda48b97e
#
_cell.length_a   1.000
_cell.length_b   1.000
_cell.length_c   1.000
_cell.angle_alpha   90.00
_cell.angle_beta   90.00
_cell.angle_gamma   90.00
#
_symmetry.space_group_name_H-M   'P 1'
#
loop_
_entity.id
_entity.type
_entity.pdbx_description
1 polymer ?
#
loop_
_entity_poly.entity_id
_entity_poly.type
_entity_poly.pdbx_seq_one_letter_code
_entity_poly.pdbx_strand_id
1 'polypeptide(L)'
;EYVKAWFVLKLLSKEFELGDPNGFIFNMSVGYDLAGIQSPKIDRYINEMQNAEGTPIWAECQAAAKKYLSYFKKVDDLYIEAISPKVCHSITLSTLHGCPSDEIERIAAYLLSEKGLHSFIKCNPTMLGYEYARQTMDELGFDYMVFDDHHFKEDLQFEEAVPMLQRLQLLANSKNLSFGVKITNTFPVTIAANE
;
A
#
# COMPACT_ATOMS: atom_id res chain seq x y z
N GLU A 1 15.34 -1.71 3.26
CA GLU A 1 15.38 -2.00 1.82
C GLU A 1 14.72 -0.89 0.98
N TYR A 2 13.53 -0.35 1.38
CA TYR A 2 12.83 0.67 0.59
C TYR A 2 13.66 1.96 0.37
N VAL A 3 14.36 2.44 1.40
CA VAL A 3 15.23 3.62 1.28
C VAL A 3 16.38 3.36 0.30
N LYS A 4 16.96 2.16 0.33
CA LYS A 4 17.98 1.75 -0.65
C LYS A 4 17.44 1.74 -2.07
N ALA A 5 16.25 1.12 -2.26
CA ALA A 5 15.59 1.11 -3.56
C ALA A 5 15.27 2.52 -4.06
N TRP A 6 14.84 3.42 -3.16
CA TRP A 6 14.60 4.82 -3.47
C TRP A 6 15.85 5.50 -4.04
N PHE A 7 16.99 5.38 -3.35
CA PHE A 7 18.26 5.92 -3.84
C PHE A 7 18.67 5.32 -5.18
N VAL A 8 18.64 3.99 -5.30
CA VAL A 8 19.02 3.31 -6.55
C VAL A 8 18.18 3.79 -7.71
N LEU A 9 16.85 3.86 -7.55
CA LEU A 9 15.95 4.34 -8.60
C LEU A 9 16.23 5.80 -8.98
N LYS A 10 16.47 6.68 -8.00
CA LYS A 10 16.83 8.08 -8.27
C LYS A 10 18.14 8.20 -9.05
N LEU A 11 19.17 7.47 -8.61
CA LEU A 11 20.48 7.49 -9.27
C LEU A 11 20.41 6.94 -10.69
N LEU A 12 19.76 5.78 -10.89
CA LEU A 12 19.63 5.16 -12.21
C LEU A 12 18.77 6.01 -13.15
N SER A 13 17.66 6.58 -12.67
CA SER A 13 16.83 7.46 -13.49
C SER A 13 17.61 8.69 -13.96
N LYS A 14 18.43 9.30 -13.12
CA LYS A 14 19.29 10.42 -13.49
C LYS A 14 20.41 10.00 -14.45
N GLU A 15 21.12 8.91 -14.13
CA GLU A 15 22.29 8.46 -14.91
C GLU A 15 21.91 8.02 -16.32
N PHE A 16 20.82 7.24 -16.45
CA PHE A 16 20.38 6.66 -17.72
C PHE A 16 19.25 7.43 -18.41
N GLU A 17 18.79 8.56 -17.83
CA GLU A 17 17.68 9.36 -18.37
C GLU A 17 16.42 8.51 -18.57
N LEU A 18 16.10 7.65 -17.60
CA LEU A 18 14.95 6.75 -17.65
C LEU A 18 13.66 7.47 -17.20
N GLY A 19 13.26 8.48 -17.94
CA GLY A 19 12.11 9.31 -17.62
C GLY A 19 12.36 10.31 -16.49
N ASP A 20 11.29 10.79 -15.84
CA ASP A 20 11.40 11.73 -14.72
C ASP A 20 11.90 10.99 -13.45
N PRO A 21 13.04 11.39 -12.86
CA PRO A 21 13.50 10.83 -11.59
C PRO A 21 12.50 10.96 -10.42
N ASN A 22 11.52 11.85 -10.55
CA ASN A 22 10.44 12.04 -9.58
C ASN A 22 9.11 11.40 -9.99
N GLY A 23 9.07 10.77 -11.15
CA GLY A 23 7.85 10.22 -11.75
C GLY A 23 7.37 8.89 -11.16
N PHE A 24 8.10 8.27 -10.22
CA PHE A 24 7.66 7.05 -9.57
C PHE A 24 7.27 7.29 -8.10
N ILE A 25 6.31 6.53 -7.63
CA ILE A 25 5.73 6.65 -6.28
C ILE A 25 5.82 5.29 -5.58
N PHE A 26 6.34 5.29 -4.34
CA PHE A 26 6.19 4.14 -3.46
C PHE A 26 4.89 4.23 -2.68
N ASN A 27 4.28 3.08 -2.45
CA ASN A 27 3.09 2.92 -1.63
C ASN A 27 3.38 1.91 -0.52
N MET A 28 3.13 2.30 0.73
CA MET A 28 3.21 1.37 1.86
C MET A 28 2.02 0.42 1.89
N SER A 29 2.15 -0.70 2.59
CA SER A 29 1.03 -1.57 2.89
C SER A 29 1.10 -2.00 4.36
N VAL A 30 -0.02 -1.92 5.05
CA VAL A 30 -0.18 -2.37 6.43
C VAL A 30 -1.38 -3.30 6.56
N GLY A 31 -1.30 -4.25 7.48
CA GLY A 31 -2.31 -5.30 7.65
C GLY A 31 -2.56 -5.69 9.11
N TYR A 32 -2.35 -4.75 10.05
CA TYR A 32 -2.62 -4.93 11.47
C TYR A 32 -3.96 -4.30 11.87
N ASP A 33 -4.46 -4.64 13.08
CA ASP A 33 -5.49 -3.86 13.76
C ASP A 33 -4.98 -2.46 14.13
N LEU A 34 -5.86 -1.59 14.61
CA LEU A 34 -5.50 -0.22 14.94
C LEU A 34 -4.37 -0.15 16.00
N ALA A 35 -4.44 -1.00 17.03
CA ALA A 35 -3.42 -1.05 18.07
C ALA A 35 -2.06 -1.48 17.52
N GLY A 36 -2.05 -2.46 16.62
CA GLY A 36 -0.84 -2.91 15.94
C GLY A 36 -0.21 -1.83 15.05
N ILE A 37 -1.05 -1.07 14.32
CA ILE A 37 -0.59 0.05 13.48
C ILE A 37 -0.03 1.18 14.35
N GLN A 38 -0.64 1.44 15.51
CA GLN A 38 -0.16 2.43 16.47
C GLN A 38 1.03 1.95 17.33
N SER A 39 1.44 0.68 17.18
CA SER A 39 2.60 0.16 17.91
C SER A 39 3.87 0.94 17.58
N PRO A 40 4.80 1.12 18.54
CA PRO A 40 6.02 1.92 18.32
C PRO A 40 6.85 1.46 17.10
N LYS A 41 6.78 0.17 16.77
CA LYS A 41 7.50 -0.41 15.61
C LYS A 41 6.90 0.06 14.28
N ILE A 42 5.57 -0.06 14.15
CA ILE A 42 4.88 0.29 12.90
C ILE A 42 4.77 1.80 12.75
N ASP A 43 4.49 2.50 13.84
CA ASP A 43 4.46 3.96 13.89
C ASP A 43 5.79 4.56 13.40
N ARG A 44 6.90 4.07 13.95
CA ARG A 44 8.24 4.50 13.51
C ARG A 44 8.49 4.19 12.04
N TYR A 45 8.11 2.99 11.56
CA TYR A 45 8.25 2.63 10.16
C TYR A 45 7.50 3.62 9.24
N ILE A 46 6.26 3.95 9.57
CA ILE A 46 5.45 4.90 8.80
C ILE A 46 6.13 6.28 8.79
N ASN A 47 6.55 6.78 9.96
CA ASN A 47 7.18 8.09 10.09
C ASN A 47 8.51 8.15 9.31
N GLU A 48 9.35 7.13 9.40
CA GLU A 48 10.63 7.05 8.67
C GLU A 48 10.44 6.91 7.15
N MET A 49 9.36 6.29 6.70
CA MET A 49 9.01 6.25 5.27
C MET A 49 8.47 7.60 4.77
N GLN A 50 7.75 8.35 5.61
CA GLN A 50 7.32 9.70 5.27
C GLN A 50 8.50 10.70 5.23
N ASN A 51 9.49 10.50 6.10
CA ASN A 51 10.74 11.26 6.09
C ASN A 51 11.89 10.42 6.66
N ALA A 52 12.77 9.96 5.78
CA ALA A 52 13.93 9.15 6.14
C ALA A 52 15.14 9.99 6.62
N GLU A 53 15.03 11.33 6.62
CA GLU A 53 16.11 12.21 7.05
C GLU A 53 16.52 11.90 8.50
N GLY A 54 17.84 11.88 8.75
CA GLY A 54 18.39 11.56 10.08
C GLY A 54 18.39 10.08 10.44
N THR A 55 17.84 9.20 9.61
CA THR A 55 17.96 7.75 9.84
C THR A 55 19.35 7.24 9.45
N PRO A 56 19.89 6.21 10.15
CA PRO A 56 21.17 5.61 9.78
C PRO A 56 21.23 5.13 8.32
N ILE A 57 20.13 4.52 7.85
CA ILE A 57 20.05 3.99 6.48
C ILE A 57 20.11 5.11 5.44
N TRP A 58 19.55 6.30 5.73
CA TRP A 58 19.65 7.46 4.85
C TRP A 58 21.10 7.89 4.69
N ALA A 59 21.82 8.06 5.80
CA ALA A 59 23.23 8.41 5.82
C ALA A 59 24.12 7.37 5.09
N GLU A 60 23.83 6.07 5.29
CA GLU A 60 24.51 4.99 4.58
C GLU A 60 24.32 5.08 3.06
N CYS A 61 23.09 5.34 2.60
CA CYS A 61 22.79 5.48 1.17
C CYS A 61 23.50 6.69 0.56
N GLN A 62 23.49 7.85 1.24
CA GLN A 62 24.22 9.03 0.78
C GLN A 62 25.74 8.76 0.70
N ALA A 63 26.31 8.17 1.73
CA ALA A 63 27.74 7.84 1.76
C ALA A 63 28.12 6.85 0.66
N ALA A 64 27.28 5.82 0.42
CA ALA A 64 27.50 4.85 -0.65
C ALA A 64 27.44 5.53 -2.03
N ALA A 65 26.44 6.38 -2.29
CA ALA A 65 26.32 7.10 -3.55
C ALA A 65 27.55 7.98 -3.81
N LYS A 66 28.01 8.73 -2.81
CA LYS A 66 29.22 9.58 -2.90
C LYS A 66 30.49 8.74 -3.10
N LYS A 67 30.61 7.60 -2.43
CA LYS A 67 31.77 6.69 -2.60
C LYS A 67 31.92 6.21 -4.04
N TYR A 68 30.83 5.97 -4.73
CA TYR A 68 30.82 5.47 -6.11
C TYR A 68 30.59 6.56 -7.16
N LEU A 69 30.71 7.84 -6.79
CA LEU A 69 30.43 8.98 -7.65
C LEU A 69 31.25 8.96 -8.97
N SER A 70 32.51 8.50 -8.94
CA SER A 70 33.36 8.42 -10.12
C SER A 70 32.88 7.46 -11.21
N TYR A 71 31.94 6.57 -10.90
CA TYR A 71 31.33 5.67 -11.90
C TYR A 71 30.16 6.31 -12.64
N PHE A 72 29.63 7.42 -12.14
CA PHE A 72 28.53 8.15 -12.76
C PHE A 72 29.05 9.22 -13.72
N LYS A 73 28.26 9.50 -14.77
CA LYS A 73 28.54 10.55 -15.76
C LYS A 73 27.60 11.76 -15.62
N LYS A 74 26.39 11.53 -15.09
CA LYS A 74 25.34 12.54 -14.99
C LYS A 74 24.90 12.82 -13.55
N VAL A 75 25.26 11.94 -12.63
CA VAL A 75 25.04 12.14 -11.18
C VAL A 75 26.24 12.87 -10.60
N ASP A 76 26.01 13.92 -9.86
CA ASP A 76 27.01 14.67 -9.09
C ASP A 76 26.63 14.75 -7.60
N ASP A 77 27.52 15.32 -6.78
CA ASP A 77 27.27 15.50 -5.34
C ASP A 77 26.01 16.33 -5.07
N LEU A 78 25.76 17.37 -5.84
CA LEU A 78 24.59 18.23 -5.66
C LEU A 78 23.29 17.47 -5.91
N TYR A 79 23.29 16.59 -6.92
CA TYR A 79 22.14 15.74 -7.18
C TYR A 79 21.88 14.75 -6.02
N ILE A 80 22.94 14.11 -5.49
CA ILE A 80 22.82 13.20 -4.36
C ILE A 80 22.25 13.91 -3.13
N GLU A 81 22.70 15.12 -2.84
CA GLU A 81 22.22 15.94 -1.73
C GLU A 81 20.78 16.42 -1.92
N ALA A 82 20.37 16.64 -3.16
CA ALA A 82 19.01 17.06 -3.51
C ALA A 82 17.99 15.92 -3.54
N ILE A 83 18.40 14.63 -3.40
CA ILE A 83 17.45 13.53 -3.31
C ILE A 83 16.56 13.74 -2.10
N SER A 84 15.23 13.77 -2.32
CA SER A 84 14.27 13.99 -1.25
C SER A 84 14.23 12.82 -0.26
N PRO A 85 14.28 13.08 1.06
CA PRO A 85 14.12 12.04 2.08
C PRO A 85 12.68 11.57 2.25
N LYS A 86 11.72 12.20 1.58
CA LYS A 86 10.31 11.82 1.58
C LYS A 86 10.09 10.65 0.63
N VAL A 87 10.19 9.43 1.17
CA VAL A 87 10.18 8.19 0.37
C VAL A 87 8.77 7.80 -0.03
N CYS A 88 7.79 7.98 0.86
CA CYS A 88 6.42 7.52 0.63
C CYS A 88 5.38 8.41 1.32
N HIS A 89 4.29 8.72 0.60
CA HIS A 89 3.17 9.54 1.10
C HIS A 89 1.83 8.82 1.00
N SER A 90 1.82 7.55 0.63
CA SER A 90 0.61 6.78 0.46
C SER A 90 0.70 5.41 1.11
N ILE A 91 -0.46 4.90 1.51
CA ILE A 91 -0.56 3.62 2.21
C ILE A 91 -1.82 2.86 1.78
N THR A 92 -1.67 1.55 1.62
CA THR A 92 -2.81 0.65 1.41
C THR A 92 -3.06 -0.14 2.69
N LEU A 93 -4.27 -0.03 3.21
CA LEU A 93 -4.76 -0.88 4.29
C LEU A 93 -5.19 -2.23 3.70
N SER A 94 -4.51 -3.27 4.15
CA SER A 94 -4.76 -4.66 3.75
C SER A 94 -5.22 -5.44 4.98
N THR A 95 -6.50 -5.36 5.29
CA THR A 95 -7.08 -6.07 6.43
C THR A 95 -7.07 -7.58 6.23
N LEU A 96 -7.09 -8.30 7.33
CA LEU A 96 -7.33 -9.75 7.34
C LEU A 96 -8.80 -10.02 6.98
N HIS A 97 -9.07 -11.26 6.55
CA HIS A 97 -10.44 -11.76 6.42
C HIS A 97 -11.18 -11.65 7.75
N GLY A 98 -12.45 -11.28 7.72
CA GLY A 98 -13.27 -11.11 8.92
C GLY A 98 -13.04 -9.80 9.70
N CYS A 99 -12.27 -8.85 9.17
CA CYS A 99 -12.10 -7.55 9.83
C CYS A 99 -13.39 -6.72 9.73
N PRO A 100 -13.99 -6.29 10.87
CA PRO A 100 -15.23 -5.53 10.88
C PRO A 100 -15.09 -4.18 10.16
N SER A 101 -16.20 -3.70 9.57
CA SER A 101 -16.24 -2.42 8.83
C SER A 101 -15.85 -1.22 9.68
N ASP A 102 -16.28 -1.19 10.96
CA ASP A 102 -15.94 -0.12 11.89
C ASP A 102 -14.45 -0.09 12.26
N GLU A 103 -13.79 -1.24 12.35
CA GLU A 103 -12.34 -1.30 12.56
C GLU A 103 -11.58 -0.82 11.33
N ILE A 104 -12.01 -1.23 10.13
CA ILE A 104 -11.44 -0.74 8.87
C ILE A 104 -11.55 0.78 8.80
N GLU A 105 -12.73 1.33 9.12
CA GLU A 105 -12.97 2.76 9.13
C GLU A 105 -12.08 3.51 10.12
N ARG A 106 -11.95 3.00 11.36
CA ARG A 106 -11.08 3.59 12.39
C ARG A 106 -9.61 3.62 11.96
N ILE A 107 -9.12 2.53 11.38
CA ILE A 107 -7.75 2.47 10.89
C ILE A 107 -7.52 3.47 9.74
N ALA A 108 -8.41 3.47 8.76
CA ALA A 108 -8.30 4.39 7.62
C ALA A 108 -8.41 5.85 8.05
N ALA A 109 -9.31 6.17 8.97
CA ALA A 109 -9.44 7.51 9.53
C ALA A 109 -8.18 7.95 10.28
N TYR A 110 -7.54 7.06 11.04
CA TYR A 110 -6.25 7.32 11.69
C TYR A 110 -5.13 7.62 10.68
N LEU A 111 -5.03 6.81 9.62
CA LEU A 111 -4.01 7.01 8.57
C LEU A 111 -4.22 8.33 7.82
N LEU A 112 -5.45 8.70 7.55
CA LEU A 112 -5.80 9.99 6.94
C LEU A 112 -5.57 11.17 7.88
N SER A 113 -6.06 11.11 9.12
CA SER A 113 -6.12 12.25 10.02
C SER A 113 -4.84 12.49 10.81
N GLU A 114 -4.27 11.43 11.36
CA GLU A 114 -3.12 11.52 12.26
C GLU A 114 -1.79 11.34 11.50
N LYS A 115 -1.78 10.51 10.48
CA LYS A 115 -0.56 10.28 9.66
C LYS A 115 -0.50 11.16 8.41
N GLY A 116 -1.60 11.75 8.00
CA GLY A 116 -1.64 12.62 6.81
C GLY A 116 -1.27 11.90 5.52
N LEU A 117 -1.64 10.61 5.39
CA LEU A 117 -1.29 9.77 4.24
C LEU A 117 -2.46 9.65 3.26
N HIS A 118 -2.17 9.74 1.98
CA HIS A 118 -3.08 9.24 0.95
C HIS A 118 -3.36 7.77 1.24
N SER A 119 -4.62 7.38 1.38
CA SER A 119 -4.99 6.07 1.92
C SER A 119 -5.87 5.29 0.97
N PHE A 120 -5.58 3.99 0.84
CA PHE A 120 -6.34 3.08 -0.01
C PHE A 120 -6.75 1.86 0.81
N ILE A 121 -7.99 1.39 0.61
CA ILE A 121 -8.47 0.15 1.24
C ILE A 121 -8.43 -0.96 0.21
N LYS A 122 -7.75 -2.06 0.53
CA LYS A 122 -7.80 -3.27 -0.29
C LYS A 122 -9.10 -4.00 -0.02
N CYS A 123 -9.97 -4.04 -1.03
CA CYS A 123 -11.24 -4.74 -0.98
C CYS A 123 -11.08 -6.20 -1.41
N ASN A 124 -11.73 -7.10 -0.67
CA ASN A 124 -11.75 -8.52 -1.00
C ASN A 124 -12.81 -8.80 -2.10
N PRO A 125 -12.59 -9.78 -2.98
CA PRO A 125 -13.57 -10.18 -3.99
C PRO A 125 -14.84 -10.77 -3.38
N THR A 126 -14.78 -11.23 -2.13
CA THR A 126 -15.89 -11.72 -1.32
C THR A 126 -16.98 -10.69 -1.08
N MET A 127 -16.67 -9.39 -1.21
CA MET A 127 -17.60 -8.28 -0.97
C MET A 127 -18.86 -8.32 -1.88
N LEU A 128 -18.79 -8.94 -3.04
CA LEU A 128 -19.92 -9.07 -3.97
C LEU A 128 -20.83 -10.28 -3.67
N GLY A 129 -20.50 -11.07 -2.68
CA GLY A 129 -21.25 -12.25 -2.26
C GLY A 129 -20.86 -13.53 -2.99
N TYR A 130 -21.18 -14.65 -2.33
CA TYR A 130 -20.80 -15.99 -2.80
C TYR A 130 -21.44 -16.34 -4.14
N GLU A 131 -22.74 -16.14 -4.27
CA GLU A 131 -23.49 -16.50 -5.47
C GLU A 131 -22.96 -15.80 -6.73
N TYR A 132 -22.67 -14.48 -6.59
CA TYR A 132 -22.06 -13.71 -7.68
C TYR A 132 -20.69 -14.24 -8.06
N ALA A 133 -19.84 -14.53 -7.07
CA ALA A 133 -18.50 -15.04 -7.31
C ALA A 133 -18.55 -16.42 -7.97
N ARG A 134 -19.43 -17.33 -7.47
CA ARG A 134 -19.58 -18.68 -8.03
C ARG A 134 -20.06 -18.64 -9.48
N GLN A 135 -21.13 -17.89 -9.73
CA GLN A 135 -21.66 -17.74 -11.09
C GLN A 135 -20.60 -17.19 -12.05
N THR A 136 -19.89 -16.13 -11.63
CA THR A 136 -18.84 -15.50 -12.46
C THR A 136 -17.72 -16.49 -12.78
N MET A 137 -17.28 -17.27 -11.78
CA MET A 137 -16.22 -18.27 -12.00
C MET A 137 -16.68 -19.38 -12.95
N ASP A 138 -17.91 -19.84 -12.82
CA ASP A 138 -18.49 -20.87 -13.72
C ASP A 138 -18.61 -20.35 -15.17
N GLU A 139 -19.11 -19.13 -15.35
CA GLU A 139 -19.23 -18.48 -16.67
C GLU A 139 -17.86 -18.27 -17.34
N LEU A 140 -16.80 -18.06 -16.56
CA LEU A 140 -15.44 -17.92 -17.06
C LEU A 140 -14.70 -19.23 -17.26
N GLY A 141 -15.34 -20.39 -16.99
CA GLY A 141 -14.77 -21.72 -17.16
C GLY A 141 -13.85 -22.17 -16.01
N PHE A 142 -13.99 -21.59 -14.83
CA PHE A 142 -13.27 -21.95 -13.61
C PHE A 142 -14.14 -22.77 -12.64
N ASP A 143 -15.02 -23.61 -13.16
CA ASP A 143 -15.92 -24.50 -12.43
C ASP A 143 -15.18 -25.55 -11.59
N TYR A 144 -13.95 -25.89 -11.96
CA TYR A 144 -13.04 -26.75 -11.20
C TYR A 144 -12.48 -26.12 -9.91
N MET A 145 -12.65 -24.83 -9.72
CA MET A 145 -12.27 -24.15 -8.49
C MET A 145 -13.36 -24.30 -7.44
N VAL A 146 -13.01 -24.95 -6.32
CA VAL A 146 -13.92 -25.21 -5.20
C VAL A 146 -13.64 -24.22 -4.08
N PHE A 147 -14.68 -23.53 -3.60
CA PHE A 147 -14.64 -22.68 -2.43
C PHE A 147 -16.02 -22.67 -1.76
N ASP A 148 -16.05 -22.39 -0.47
CA ASP A 148 -17.27 -22.27 0.33
C ASP A 148 -17.65 -20.81 0.55
N ASP A 149 -18.75 -20.59 1.25
CA ASP A 149 -19.28 -19.27 1.55
C ASP A 149 -18.76 -18.66 2.87
N HIS A 150 -17.86 -19.34 3.57
CA HIS A 150 -17.40 -18.92 4.90
C HIS A 150 -16.81 -17.50 4.89
N HIS A 151 -15.78 -17.25 4.06
CA HIS A 151 -15.17 -15.94 3.97
C HIS A 151 -16.12 -14.88 3.39
N PHE A 152 -17.06 -15.27 2.55
CA PHE A 152 -18.07 -14.36 2.00
C PHE A 152 -19.05 -13.83 3.05
N LYS A 153 -19.26 -14.58 4.13
CA LYS A 153 -20.13 -14.17 5.25
C LYS A 153 -19.39 -13.35 6.29
N GLU A 154 -18.09 -13.56 6.45
CA GLU A 154 -17.29 -12.91 7.50
C GLU A 154 -16.62 -11.61 7.03
N ASP A 155 -16.32 -11.49 5.74
CA ASP A 155 -15.67 -10.32 5.18
C ASP A 155 -16.64 -9.12 5.08
N LEU A 156 -16.07 -7.95 4.88
CA LEU A 156 -16.80 -6.70 4.64
C LEU A 156 -17.85 -6.87 3.54
N GLN A 157 -19.11 -6.63 3.89
CA GLN A 157 -20.24 -6.72 2.97
C GLN A 157 -20.40 -5.43 2.16
N PHE A 158 -20.95 -5.52 0.95
CA PHE A 158 -21.09 -4.38 0.03
C PHE A 158 -21.92 -3.25 0.63
N GLU A 159 -23.04 -3.59 1.30
CA GLU A 159 -23.96 -2.63 1.92
C GLU A 159 -23.30 -1.84 3.07
N GLU A 160 -22.33 -2.43 3.76
CA GLU A 160 -21.54 -1.76 4.80
C GLU A 160 -20.38 -0.98 4.21
N ALA A 161 -19.73 -1.54 3.17
CA ALA A 161 -18.57 -0.96 2.53
C ALA A 161 -18.88 0.41 1.91
N VAL A 162 -19.95 0.52 1.15
CA VAL A 162 -20.27 1.75 0.41
C VAL A 162 -20.45 2.97 1.33
N PRO A 163 -21.26 2.93 2.38
CA PRO A 163 -21.38 4.06 3.30
C PRO A 163 -20.08 4.40 4.02
N MET A 164 -19.30 3.39 4.44
CA MET A 164 -17.98 3.57 5.07
C MET A 164 -17.02 4.27 4.11
N LEU A 165 -16.91 3.81 2.87
CA LEU A 165 -16.04 4.41 1.86
C LEU A 165 -16.43 5.85 1.56
N GLN A 166 -17.72 6.16 1.53
CA GLN A 166 -18.22 7.53 1.33
C GLN A 166 -17.81 8.46 2.48
N ARG A 167 -17.91 8.01 3.75
CA ARG A 167 -17.46 8.79 4.91
C ARG A 167 -15.95 9.04 4.87
N LEU A 168 -15.18 8.02 4.54
CA LEU A 168 -13.71 8.14 4.41
C LEU A 168 -13.30 9.05 3.25
N GLN A 169 -14.03 9.04 2.14
CA GLN A 169 -13.80 9.97 1.03
C GLN A 169 -14.03 11.42 1.46
N LEU A 170 -15.10 11.68 2.21
CA LEU A 170 -15.38 13.02 2.74
C LEU A 170 -14.29 13.47 3.72
N LEU A 171 -13.84 12.58 4.59
CA LEU A 171 -12.74 12.85 5.51
C LEU A 171 -11.44 13.18 4.75
N ALA A 172 -11.07 12.38 3.76
CA ALA A 172 -9.90 12.61 2.94
C ALA A 172 -9.95 13.96 2.21
N ASN A 173 -11.10 14.29 1.62
CA ASN A 173 -11.32 15.58 0.96
C ASN A 173 -11.12 16.75 1.94
N SER A 174 -11.63 16.63 3.19
CA SER A 174 -11.45 17.66 4.22
C SER A 174 -9.98 17.87 4.63
N LYS A 175 -9.13 16.87 4.42
CA LYS A 175 -7.69 16.90 4.70
C LYS A 175 -6.84 17.16 3.44
N ASN A 176 -7.47 17.38 2.30
CA ASN A 176 -6.79 17.52 1.01
C ASN A 176 -5.89 16.31 0.66
N LEU A 177 -6.39 15.10 0.98
CA LEU A 177 -5.72 13.83 0.72
C LEU A 177 -6.51 13.02 -0.31
N SER A 178 -5.81 12.15 -1.04
CA SER A 178 -6.42 11.17 -1.91
C SER A 178 -6.88 9.96 -1.09
N PHE A 179 -8.07 9.45 -1.44
CA PHE A 179 -8.62 8.21 -0.92
C PHE A 179 -9.11 7.34 -2.07
N GLY A 180 -9.05 6.03 -1.91
CA GLY A 180 -9.53 5.12 -2.92
C GLY A 180 -9.58 3.67 -2.46
N VAL A 181 -9.89 2.79 -3.39
CA VAL A 181 -9.91 1.35 -3.16
C VAL A 181 -8.88 0.64 -4.05
N LYS A 182 -8.25 -0.38 -3.52
CA LYS A 182 -7.48 -1.33 -4.30
C LYS A 182 -8.36 -2.55 -4.58
N ILE A 183 -8.73 -2.71 -5.83
CA ILE A 183 -9.41 -3.89 -6.33
C ILE A 183 -8.33 -4.74 -7.02
N THR A 184 -7.97 -5.90 -6.56
CA THR A 184 -8.69 -6.76 -5.61
C THR A 184 -7.69 -7.54 -4.76
N ASN A 185 -8.19 -8.44 -3.93
CA ASN A 185 -7.40 -9.41 -3.16
C ASN A 185 -7.64 -10.81 -3.72
N THR A 186 -6.96 -11.79 -3.15
CA THR A 186 -7.22 -13.23 -3.34
C THR A 186 -8.13 -13.75 -2.24
N PHE A 187 -8.82 -14.86 -2.49
CA PHE A 187 -9.50 -15.66 -1.47
C PHE A 187 -9.10 -17.15 -1.63
N PRO A 188 -9.19 -17.94 -0.56
CA PRO A 188 -8.81 -19.35 -0.61
C PRO A 188 -9.69 -20.14 -1.55
N VAL A 189 -9.08 -20.95 -2.41
CA VAL A 189 -9.75 -21.92 -3.28
C VAL A 189 -9.04 -23.25 -3.22
N THR A 190 -9.77 -24.32 -3.42
CA THR A 190 -9.23 -25.66 -3.67
C THR A 190 -9.43 -25.99 -5.13
N ILE A 191 -8.40 -26.50 -5.77
CA ILE A 191 -8.51 -26.99 -7.15
C ILE A 191 -8.92 -28.45 -7.06
N ALA A 192 -10.08 -28.79 -7.62
CA ALA A 192 -10.49 -30.18 -7.76
C ALA A 192 -9.47 -30.91 -8.65
N ALA A 193 -8.84 -31.93 -8.11
CA ALA A 193 -7.99 -32.78 -8.93
C ALA A 193 -8.87 -33.43 -10.02
N ASN A 194 -8.50 -33.24 -11.27
CA ASN A 194 -9.07 -34.05 -12.34
C ASN A 194 -8.53 -35.46 -12.10
N GLU A 195 -9.42 -36.39 -11.69
CA GLU A 195 -9.14 -37.83 -11.66
C GLU A 195 -8.97 -38.36 -13.07
#